data_d47e2fc9088b646ee7757fbca0a4882c
#
_entry.id   d47e2fc9088b646ee7757fbca0a4882c
#
_cell.length_a   1.000
_cell.length_b   1.000
_cell.length_c   1.000
_cell.angle_alpha   90.00
_cell.angle_beta   90.00
_cell.angle_gamma   90.00
#
_symmetry.space_group_name_H-M   'P 1'
#
loop_
_entity.id
_entity.type
_entity.pdbx_description
1 polymer ?
#
loop_
_entity_poly.entity_id
_entity_poly.type
_entity_poly.pdbx_seq_one_letter_code
_entity_poly.pdbx_strand_id
1 'polypeptide(L)'
;MIAATIFLFGLLIGSFLNVCILRIPREESVVLPSSHCTACKAQIKPYDNIPVVSWLLLGGRCRKCKASISPLYPIVELLTGLLFLGTYLWFGPTIEFVKWALFAALLVVLTITDIRERILPDKVNFLGLGLGLTLSLFIAPIDGTAEWLARRMFDVSPPTPALSFADALLGGAAAGGLLWLVAEGYFRLRGREGMG
;
A
#
# COMPACT_ATOMS: atom_id res chain seq x y z
N MET A 1 8.06 14.67 -19.78
CA MET A 1 6.90 15.31 -19.16
C MET A 1 6.07 14.30 -18.35
N ILE A 2 5.58 13.21 -18.95
CA ILE A 2 4.72 12.21 -18.27
C ILE A 2 5.38 11.63 -17.00
N ALA A 3 6.65 11.23 -17.05
CA ALA A 3 7.35 10.68 -15.87
C ALA A 3 7.39 11.67 -14.68
N ALA A 4 7.60 12.96 -14.95
CA ALA A 4 7.55 13.98 -13.91
C ALA A 4 6.13 14.14 -13.32
N THR A 5 5.10 14.06 -14.16
CA THR A 5 3.71 14.09 -13.70
C THR A 5 3.39 12.89 -12.82
N ILE A 6 3.83 11.69 -13.19
CA ILE A 6 3.65 10.47 -12.38
C ILE A 6 4.37 10.59 -11.04
N PHE A 7 5.59 11.10 -11.02
CA PHE A 7 6.32 11.36 -9.77
C PHE A 7 5.58 12.33 -8.86
N LEU A 8 5.13 13.47 -9.40
CA LEU A 8 4.38 14.47 -8.63
C LEU A 8 3.05 13.90 -8.11
N PHE A 9 2.36 13.12 -8.93
CA PHE A 9 1.15 12.40 -8.49
C PHE A 9 1.45 11.42 -7.36
N GLY A 10 2.54 10.67 -7.46
CA GLY A 10 3.01 9.79 -6.40
C GLY A 10 3.33 10.53 -5.09
N LEU A 11 3.90 11.74 -5.15
CA LEU A 11 4.10 12.59 -3.96
C LEU A 11 2.76 12.96 -3.30
N LEU A 12 1.73 13.32 -4.09
CA LEU A 12 0.39 13.64 -3.58
C LEU A 12 -0.26 12.42 -2.92
N ILE A 13 -0.17 11.25 -3.56
CA ILE A 13 -0.62 9.98 -2.96
C ILE A 13 0.14 9.75 -1.66
N GLY A 14 1.47 9.89 -1.61
CA GLY A 14 2.28 9.72 -0.40
C GLY A 14 1.84 10.64 0.75
N SER A 15 1.46 11.87 0.45
CA SER A 15 0.89 12.78 1.45
C SER A 15 -0.43 12.25 2.02
N PHE A 16 -1.29 11.67 1.18
CA PHE A 16 -2.50 10.98 1.64
C PHE A 16 -2.19 9.70 2.44
N LEU A 17 -1.18 8.92 2.02
CA LEU A 17 -0.77 7.72 2.76
C LEU A 17 -0.31 8.08 4.19
N ASN A 18 0.32 9.22 4.42
CA ASN A 18 0.64 9.70 5.77
C ASN A 18 -0.60 9.84 6.65
N VAL A 19 -1.72 10.28 6.08
CA VAL A 19 -3.00 10.34 6.80
C VAL A 19 -3.52 8.93 7.12
N CYS A 20 -3.43 8.01 6.15
CA CYS A 20 -3.81 6.61 6.35
C CYS A 20 -2.98 5.95 7.45
N ILE A 21 -1.65 6.09 7.41
CA ILE A 21 -0.71 5.54 8.39
C ILE A 21 -1.02 6.02 9.81
N LEU A 22 -1.44 7.28 9.95
CA LEU A 22 -1.73 7.87 11.27
C LEU A 22 -3.11 7.51 11.79
N ARG A 23 -4.11 7.44 10.92
CA ARG A 23 -5.53 7.37 11.30
C ARG A 23 -6.13 5.97 11.26
N ILE A 24 -5.74 5.13 10.29
CA ILE A 24 -6.33 3.79 10.15
C ILE A 24 -6.09 2.93 11.40
N PRO A 25 -4.88 2.88 12.01
CA PRO A 25 -4.66 2.10 13.23
C PRO A 25 -5.49 2.57 14.43
N ARG A 26 -5.91 3.85 14.42
CA ARG A 26 -6.71 4.46 15.47
C ARG A 26 -8.21 4.45 15.19
N GLU A 27 -8.61 3.78 14.10
CA GLU A 27 -9.98 3.72 13.63
C GLU A 27 -10.61 5.10 13.33
N GLU A 28 -9.76 6.12 13.08
CA GLU A 28 -10.19 7.47 12.76
C GLU A 28 -10.53 7.60 11.27
N SER A 29 -11.42 8.56 10.93
CA SER A 29 -11.75 8.87 9.53
C SER A 29 -10.55 9.45 8.80
N VAL A 30 -10.23 8.91 7.62
CA VAL A 30 -9.17 9.43 6.75
C VAL A 30 -9.61 10.68 5.96
N VAL A 31 -10.90 11.00 5.96
CA VAL A 31 -11.49 12.12 5.22
C VAL A 31 -11.65 13.36 6.11
N LEU A 32 -12.24 13.18 7.28
CA LEU A 32 -12.53 14.27 8.21
C LEU A 32 -11.93 13.99 9.61
N PRO A 33 -11.49 15.01 10.33
CA PRO A 33 -11.32 16.42 9.91
C PRO A 33 -10.13 16.60 8.95
N SER A 34 -10.03 17.76 8.31
CA SER A 34 -8.87 18.12 7.48
C SER A 34 -7.54 18.04 8.26
N SER A 35 -6.42 18.01 7.56
CA SER A 35 -5.08 17.92 8.17
C SER A 35 -4.85 19.10 9.14
N HIS A 36 -4.36 18.78 10.34
CA HIS A 36 -4.12 19.74 11.41
C HIS A 36 -2.84 19.42 12.18
N CYS A 37 -2.27 20.42 12.81
CA CYS A 37 -1.10 20.24 13.66
C CYS A 37 -1.46 19.38 14.88
N THR A 38 -0.69 18.35 15.18
CA THR A 38 -0.93 17.46 16.32
C THR A 38 -0.77 18.18 17.68
N ALA A 39 0.09 19.23 17.74
CA ALA A 39 0.34 19.97 18.97
C ALA A 39 -0.69 21.07 19.24
N CYS A 40 -0.91 22.00 18.29
CA CYS A 40 -1.80 23.14 18.50
C CYS A 40 -3.18 23.03 17.85
N LYS A 41 -3.47 21.90 17.18
CA LYS A 41 -4.75 21.62 16.48
C LYS A 41 -5.11 22.63 15.38
N ALA A 42 -4.19 23.56 15.05
CA ALA A 42 -4.42 24.49 13.95
C ALA A 42 -4.51 23.74 12.62
N GLN A 43 -5.50 24.07 11.80
CA GLN A 43 -5.67 23.49 10.48
C GLN A 43 -4.48 23.85 9.58
N ILE A 44 -3.99 22.86 8.84
CA ILE A 44 -2.91 23.03 7.85
C ILE A 44 -3.53 23.57 6.57
N LYS A 45 -3.04 24.71 6.09
CA LYS A 45 -3.53 25.32 4.86
C LYS A 45 -3.03 24.53 3.64
N PRO A 46 -3.76 24.53 2.50
CA PRO A 46 -3.36 23.76 1.32
C PRO A 46 -1.92 24.00 0.85
N TYR A 47 -1.45 25.24 0.90
CA TYR A 47 -0.09 25.60 0.52
C TYR A 47 1.00 25.14 1.54
N ASP A 48 0.61 24.81 2.77
CA ASP A 48 1.48 24.22 3.78
C ASP A 48 1.44 22.66 3.72
N ASN A 49 0.66 22.11 2.80
CA ASN A 49 0.51 20.67 2.58
C ASN A 49 1.03 20.23 1.20
N ILE A 50 1.87 21.05 0.55
CA ILE A 50 2.55 20.65 -0.69
C ILE A 50 3.62 19.62 -0.32
N PRO A 51 3.55 18.39 -0.85
CA PRO A 51 4.43 17.31 -0.42
C PRO A 51 5.90 17.67 -0.53
N VAL A 52 6.70 17.28 0.46
CA VAL A 52 8.15 17.54 0.58
C VAL A 52 8.47 19.04 0.66
N VAL A 53 7.97 19.84 -0.27
CA VAL A 53 8.30 21.26 -0.42
C VAL A 53 7.91 22.07 0.83
N SER A 54 6.69 21.89 1.32
CA SER A 54 6.22 22.64 2.51
C SER A 54 7.02 22.28 3.74
N TRP A 55 7.41 21.02 3.91
CA TRP A 55 8.22 20.60 5.03
C TRP A 55 9.61 21.26 4.99
N LEU A 56 10.24 21.32 3.82
CA LEU A 56 11.54 21.98 3.63
C LEU A 56 11.44 23.50 3.87
N LEU A 57 10.45 24.17 3.30
CA LEU A 57 10.26 25.62 3.45
C LEU A 57 9.93 26.03 4.90
N LEU A 58 9.25 25.17 5.65
CA LEU A 58 8.92 25.41 7.06
C LEU A 58 10.04 24.95 8.02
N GLY A 59 11.12 24.37 7.50
CA GLY A 59 12.21 23.82 8.31
C GLY A 59 11.74 22.70 9.25
N GLY A 60 10.78 21.86 8.80
CA GLY A 60 10.22 20.78 9.59
C GLY A 60 9.42 21.24 10.82
N ARG A 61 8.83 22.44 10.79
CA ARG A 61 8.11 23.02 11.94
C ARG A 61 6.73 23.55 11.56
N CYS A 62 5.81 23.45 12.51
CA CYS A 62 4.47 24.04 12.34
C CYS A 62 4.56 25.56 12.16
N ARG A 63 3.86 26.11 11.17
CA ARG A 63 3.82 27.54 10.92
C ARG A 63 3.34 28.35 12.14
N LYS A 64 2.37 27.83 12.89
CA LYS A 64 1.72 28.54 14.00
C LYS A 64 2.46 28.40 15.33
N CYS A 65 2.71 27.16 15.78
CA CYS A 65 3.26 26.89 17.12
C CYS A 65 4.74 26.48 17.12
N LYS A 66 5.38 26.36 15.94
CA LYS A 66 6.77 25.94 15.76
C LYS A 66 7.11 24.53 16.29
N ALA A 67 6.12 23.74 16.71
CA ALA A 67 6.33 22.35 17.07
C ALA A 67 6.94 21.59 15.87
N SER A 68 7.85 20.64 16.15
CA SER A 68 8.52 19.83 15.12
C SER A 68 7.54 18.91 14.39
N ILE A 69 7.71 18.79 13.07
CA ILE A 69 7.00 17.86 12.20
C ILE A 69 7.97 16.73 11.87
N SER A 70 7.58 15.50 12.13
CA SER A 70 8.41 14.33 11.88
C SER A 70 8.95 14.28 10.44
N PRO A 71 10.22 13.94 10.21
CA PRO A 71 10.77 13.75 8.89
C PRO A 71 10.17 12.54 8.15
N LEU A 72 9.45 11.68 8.85
CA LEU A 72 8.76 10.55 8.24
C LEU A 72 7.73 11.00 7.18
N TYR A 73 7.11 12.18 7.38
CA TYR A 73 6.14 12.70 6.41
C TYR A 73 6.74 12.90 5.01
N PRO A 74 7.80 13.73 4.83
CA PRO A 74 8.41 13.88 3.52
C PRO A 74 9.12 12.63 3.04
N ILE A 75 9.58 11.73 3.92
CA ILE A 75 10.16 10.44 3.53
C ILE A 75 9.10 9.56 2.86
N VAL A 76 7.92 9.41 3.44
CA VAL A 76 6.81 8.63 2.86
C VAL A 76 6.38 9.23 1.53
N GLU A 77 6.26 10.55 1.45
CA GLU A 77 5.90 11.26 0.22
C GLU A 77 6.91 10.98 -0.90
N LEU A 78 8.20 11.17 -0.62
CA LEU A 78 9.28 10.94 -1.58
C LEU A 78 9.37 9.47 -2.00
N LEU A 79 9.31 8.55 -1.04
CA LEU A 79 9.32 7.11 -1.30
C LEU A 79 8.17 6.72 -2.24
N THR A 80 6.96 7.18 -1.96
CA THR A 80 5.79 6.89 -2.80
C THR A 80 5.95 7.48 -4.20
N GLY A 81 6.45 8.73 -4.32
CA GLY A 81 6.77 9.35 -5.60
C GLY A 81 7.78 8.55 -6.41
N LEU A 82 8.85 8.06 -5.77
CA LEU A 82 9.89 7.24 -6.43
C LEU A 82 9.36 5.86 -6.83
N LEU A 83 8.53 5.23 -6.01
CA LEU A 83 7.91 3.94 -6.33
C LEU A 83 6.95 4.07 -7.53
N PHE A 84 6.14 5.12 -7.59
CA PHE A 84 5.27 5.39 -8.73
C PHE A 84 6.07 5.66 -10.00
N LEU A 85 7.12 6.45 -9.91
CA LEU A 85 8.03 6.69 -11.03
C LEU A 85 8.69 5.39 -11.49
N GLY A 86 9.24 4.61 -10.57
CA GLY A 86 9.90 3.33 -10.87
C GLY A 86 8.97 2.34 -11.55
N THR A 87 7.75 2.16 -11.04
CA THR A 87 6.74 1.30 -11.66
C THR A 87 6.34 1.80 -13.05
N TYR A 88 6.20 3.11 -13.24
CA TYR A 88 5.92 3.69 -14.54
C TYR A 88 7.07 3.49 -15.55
N LEU A 89 8.31 3.67 -15.13
CA LEU A 89 9.48 3.45 -16.00
C LEU A 89 9.63 1.99 -16.41
N TRP A 90 9.17 1.05 -15.57
CA TRP A 90 9.25 -0.38 -15.85
C TRP A 90 8.12 -0.88 -16.76
N PHE A 91 6.87 -0.50 -16.44
CA PHE A 91 5.66 -1.02 -17.11
C PHE A 91 5.08 -0.08 -18.17
N GLY A 92 5.54 1.17 -18.25
CA GLY A 92 4.91 2.17 -19.12
C GLY A 92 3.48 2.53 -18.69
N PRO A 93 2.68 3.17 -19.57
CA PRO A 93 1.30 3.57 -19.30
C PRO A 93 0.33 2.39 -19.51
N THR A 94 0.45 1.35 -18.73
CA THR A 94 -0.32 0.10 -18.81
C THR A 94 -1.15 -0.14 -17.55
N ILE A 95 -2.01 -1.15 -17.57
CA ILE A 95 -2.78 -1.58 -16.39
C ILE A 95 -1.86 -2.21 -15.34
N GLU A 96 -0.76 -2.82 -15.76
CA GLU A 96 0.27 -3.36 -14.86
C GLU A 96 0.90 -2.24 -14.02
N PHE A 97 1.18 -1.08 -14.61
CA PHE A 97 1.62 0.08 -13.85
C PHE A 97 0.64 0.42 -12.73
N VAL A 98 -0.67 0.49 -13.03
CA VAL A 98 -1.70 0.81 -12.02
C VAL A 98 -1.70 -0.23 -10.91
N LYS A 99 -1.66 -1.52 -11.27
CA LYS A 99 -1.60 -2.63 -10.29
C LYS A 99 -0.41 -2.48 -9.35
N TRP A 100 0.79 -2.30 -9.90
CA TRP A 100 2.03 -2.26 -9.10
C TRP A 100 2.16 -0.96 -8.31
N ALA A 101 1.68 0.17 -8.82
CA ALA A 101 1.63 1.43 -8.09
C ALA A 101 0.67 1.35 -6.88
N LEU A 102 -0.52 0.77 -7.04
CA LEU A 102 -1.46 0.52 -5.95
C LEU A 102 -0.88 -0.45 -4.91
N PHE A 103 -0.27 -1.54 -5.37
CA PHE A 103 0.38 -2.50 -4.49
C PHE A 103 1.51 -1.85 -3.68
N ALA A 104 2.36 -1.04 -4.33
CA ALA A 104 3.42 -0.29 -3.65
C ALA A 104 2.86 0.68 -2.60
N ALA A 105 1.77 1.39 -2.91
CA ALA A 105 1.10 2.29 -1.97
C ALA A 105 0.59 1.54 -0.73
N LEU A 106 -0.05 0.38 -0.91
CA LEU A 106 -0.52 -0.47 0.19
C LEU A 106 0.66 -0.98 1.04
N LEU A 107 1.75 -1.44 0.40
CA LEU A 107 2.95 -1.88 1.10
C LEU A 107 3.58 -0.75 1.93
N VAL A 108 3.61 0.48 1.42
CA VAL A 108 4.11 1.64 2.18
C VAL A 108 3.27 1.83 3.44
N VAL A 109 1.94 1.81 3.33
CA VAL A 109 1.05 1.95 4.50
C VAL A 109 1.31 0.82 5.49
N LEU A 110 1.26 -0.43 5.06
CA LEU A 110 1.45 -1.60 5.93
C LEU A 110 2.81 -1.59 6.61
N THR A 111 3.89 -1.35 5.84
CA THR A 111 5.26 -1.35 6.38
C THR A 111 5.47 -0.25 7.42
N ILE A 112 5.03 0.98 7.13
CA ILE A 112 5.23 2.09 8.07
C ILE A 112 4.32 1.94 9.30
N THR A 113 3.11 1.41 9.13
CA THR A 113 2.21 1.13 10.26
C THR A 113 2.79 0.03 11.15
N ASP A 114 3.31 -1.05 10.57
CA ASP A 114 3.94 -2.13 11.33
C ASP A 114 5.17 -1.66 12.10
N ILE A 115 6.05 -0.88 11.48
CA ILE A 115 7.24 -0.30 12.15
C ILE A 115 6.84 0.60 13.33
N ARG A 116 5.73 1.34 13.24
CA ARG A 116 5.30 2.30 14.27
C ARG A 116 4.45 1.72 15.38
N GLU A 117 3.45 0.95 14.98
CA GLU A 117 2.38 0.48 15.88
C GLU A 117 2.44 -1.04 16.08
N ARG A 118 3.24 -1.77 15.28
CA ARG A 118 3.33 -3.23 15.24
C ARG A 118 1.97 -3.89 14.97
N ILE A 119 1.20 -3.26 14.11
CA ILE A 119 -0.14 -3.69 13.72
C ILE A 119 -0.24 -3.66 12.20
N LEU A 120 -0.85 -4.69 11.62
CA LEU A 120 -1.23 -4.76 10.22
C LEU A 120 -2.75 -4.53 10.12
N PRO A 121 -3.21 -3.33 9.71
CA PRO A 121 -4.64 -3.02 9.72
C PRO A 121 -5.42 -3.89 8.73
N ASP A 122 -6.43 -4.64 9.20
CA ASP A 122 -7.27 -5.50 8.37
C ASP A 122 -7.93 -4.76 7.21
N LYS A 123 -8.35 -3.50 7.45
CA LYS A 123 -8.95 -2.65 6.40
C LYS A 123 -8.04 -2.50 5.19
N VAL A 124 -6.74 -2.35 5.40
CA VAL A 124 -5.74 -2.22 4.32
C VAL A 124 -5.50 -3.58 3.65
N ASN A 125 -5.42 -4.65 4.43
CA ASN A 125 -5.25 -6.01 3.92
C ASN A 125 -6.43 -6.45 3.05
N PHE A 126 -7.67 -6.26 3.52
CA PHE A 126 -8.88 -6.59 2.75
C PHE A 126 -9.04 -5.72 1.51
N LEU A 127 -8.70 -4.42 1.60
CA LEU A 127 -8.66 -3.57 0.42
C LEU A 127 -7.64 -4.08 -0.61
N GLY A 128 -6.45 -4.45 -0.16
CA GLY A 128 -5.40 -5.01 -1.01
C GLY A 128 -5.82 -6.32 -1.68
N LEU A 129 -6.44 -7.21 -0.93
CA LEU A 129 -6.98 -8.48 -1.45
C LEU A 129 -8.05 -8.22 -2.51
N GLY A 130 -9.02 -7.35 -2.22
CA GLY A 130 -10.10 -7.01 -3.16
C GLY A 130 -9.57 -6.38 -4.45
N LEU A 131 -8.64 -5.43 -4.35
CA LEU A 131 -7.99 -4.80 -5.51
C LEU A 131 -7.15 -5.82 -6.30
N GLY A 132 -6.38 -6.68 -5.62
CA GLY A 132 -5.57 -7.71 -6.26
C GLY A 132 -6.42 -8.68 -7.08
N LEU A 133 -7.50 -9.21 -6.49
CA LEU A 133 -8.43 -10.11 -7.17
C LEU A 133 -9.15 -9.42 -8.33
N THR A 134 -9.61 -8.18 -8.15
CA THR A 134 -10.29 -7.44 -9.22
C THR A 134 -9.36 -7.17 -10.38
N LEU A 135 -8.13 -6.71 -10.11
CA LEU A 135 -7.16 -6.41 -11.17
C LEU A 135 -6.65 -7.67 -11.88
N SER A 136 -6.68 -8.83 -11.23
CA SER A 136 -6.30 -10.10 -11.87
C SER A 136 -7.22 -10.47 -13.04
N LEU A 137 -8.46 -10.00 -13.06
CA LEU A 137 -9.38 -10.21 -14.18
C LEU A 137 -8.97 -9.48 -15.48
N PHE A 138 -8.14 -8.45 -15.34
CA PHE A 138 -7.72 -7.59 -16.48
C PHE A 138 -6.25 -7.78 -16.87
N ILE A 139 -5.48 -8.55 -16.09
CA ILE A 139 -4.04 -8.74 -16.28
C ILE A 139 -3.78 -10.22 -16.51
N ALA A 140 -2.95 -10.53 -17.49
CA ALA A 140 -2.59 -11.92 -17.79
C ALA A 140 -1.89 -12.60 -16.59
N PRO A 141 -2.04 -13.93 -16.41
CA PRO A 141 -1.36 -14.66 -15.34
C PRO A 141 0.15 -14.52 -15.46
N ILE A 142 0.83 -14.38 -14.32
CA ILE A 142 2.27 -14.13 -14.28
C ILE A 142 3.05 -15.44 -14.44
N ASP A 143 2.62 -16.49 -13.79
CA ASP A 143 3.35 -17.76 -13.68
C ASP A 143 2.63 -18.94 -14.36
N GLY A 144 1.35 -18.81 -14.71
CA GLY A 144 0.58 -19.84 -15.41
C GLY A 144 0.36 -21.14 -14.60
N THR A 145 0.47 -21.08 -13.27
CA THR A 145 0.25 -22.25 -12.41
C THR A 145 -1.17 -22.78 -12.53
N ALA A 146 -2.18 -21.92 -12.58
CA ALA A 146 -3.58 -22.32 -12.79
C ALA A 146 -3.78 -22.93 -14.18
N GLU A 147 -3.13 -22.42 -15.22
CA GLU A 147 -3.19 -23.00 -16.55
C GLU A 147 -2.57 -24.40 -16.59
N TRP A 148 -1.39 -24.54 -15.99
CA TRP A 148 -0.74 -25.85 -15.89
C TRP A 148 -1.61 -26.87 -15.16
N LEU A 149 -2.22 -26.46 -14.04
CA LEU A 149 -3.09 -27.32 -13.24
C LEU A 149 -4.38 -27.68 -14.00
N ALA A 150 -5.02 -26.72 -14.67
CA ALA A 150 -6.23 -26.93 -15.45
C ALA A 150 -5.98 -27.92 -16.60
N ARG A 151 -4.89 -27.76 -17.35
CA ARG A 151 -4.50 -28.70 -18.41
C ARG A 151 -4.20 -30.08 -17.87
N ARG A 152 -3.50 -30.17 -16.73
CA ARG A 152 -3.07 -31.45 -16.16
C ARG A 152 -4.20 -32.26 -15.55
N MET A 153 -5.19 -31.59 -14.92
CA MET A 153 -6.29 -32.26 -14.20
C MET A 153 -7.55 -32.42 -15.03
N PHE A 154 -7.84 -31.47 -15.93
CA PHE A 154 -9.15 -31.41 -16.61
C PHE A 154 -9.04 -31.39 -18.13
N ASP A 155 -7.81 -31.34 -18.68
CA ASP A 155 -7.53 -31.19 -20.12
C ASP A 155 -8.26 -30.01 -20.78
N VAL A 156 -8.42 -28.91 -20.03
CA VAL A 156 -9.14 -27.69 -20.41
C VAL A 156 -8.19 -26.50 -20.43
N SER A 157 -8.39 -25.59 -21.39
CA SER A 157 -7.73 -24.28 -21.42
C SER A 157 -8.77 -23.18 -21.18
N PRO A 158 -9.02 -22.77 -19.92
CA PRO A 158 -9.97 -21.72 -19.62
C PRO A 158 -9.57 -20.37 -20.23
N PRO A 159 -10.48 -19.40 -20.36
CA PRO A 159 -10.17 -18.07 -20.84
C PRO A 159 -9.20 -17.36 -19.89
N THR A 160 -8.29 -16.54 -20.43
CA THR A 160 -7.21 -15.83 -19.70
C THR A 160 -7.66 -15.12 -18.40
N PRO A 161 -8.81 -14.41 -18.36
CA PRO A 161 -9.27 -13.78 -17.11
C PRO A 161 -9.55 -14.79 -15.98
N ALA A 162 -10.14 -15.94 -16.32
CA ALA A 162 -10.41 -16.99 -15.33
C ALA A 162 -9.13 -17.63 -14.80
N LEU A 163 -8.13 -17.82 -15.68
CA LEU A 163 -6.81 -18.32 -15.29
C LEU A 163 -6.09 -17.35 -14.36
N SER A 164 -6.07 -16.06 -14.71
CA SER A 164 -5.47 -15.03 -13.88
C SER A 164 -6.11 -14.91 -12.50
N PHE A 165 -7.42 -14.98 -12.45
CA PHE A 165 -8.16 -14.97 -11.20
C PHE A 165 -7.85 -16.22 -10.35
N ALA A 166 -7.80 -17.40 -10.99
CA ALA A 166 -7.43 -18.64 -10.32
C ALA A 166 -5.99 -18.62 -9.80
N ASP A 167 -5.02 -18.08 -10.57
CA ASP A 167 -3.66 -17.88 -10.13
C ASP A 167 -3.58 -16.96 -8.91
N ALA A 168 -4.34 -15.85 -8.92
CA ALA A 168 -4.40 -14.92 -7.79
C ALA A 168 -4.99 -15.58 -6.53
N LEU A 169 -6.02 -16.41 -6.67
CA LEU A 169 -6.60 -17.17 -5.57
C LEU A 169 -5.63 -18.24 -5.04
N LEU A 170 -4.99 -19.00 -5.93
CA LEU A 170 -4.02 -20.03 -5.54
C LEU A 170 -2.81 -19.41 -4.83
N GLY A 171 -2.26 -18.31 -5.37
CA GLY A 171 -1.17 -17.59 -4.75
C GLY A 171 -1.54 -17.04 -3.37
N GLY A 172 -2.70 -16.42 -3.25
CA GLY A 172 -3.23 -15.92 -1.98
C GLY A 172 -3.45 -17.03 -0.94
N ALA A 173 -4.06 -18.13 -1.37
CA ALA A 173 -4.30 -19.30 -0.52
C ALA A 173 -2.98 -19.97 -0.09
N ALA A 174 -2.02 -20.12 -1.01
CA ALA A 174 -0.72 -20.71 -0.70
C ALA A 174 0.08 -19.84 0.28
N ALA A 175 0.19 -18.53 0.02
CA ALA A 175 0.91 -17.61 0.90
C ALA A 175 0.21 -17.46 2.26
N GLY A 176 -1.10 -17.22 2.28
CA GLY A 176 -1.88 -17.11 3.51
C GLY A 176 -1.90 -18.41 4.30
N GLY A 177 -2.07 -19.55 3.62
CA GLY A 177 -2.03 -20.87 4.25
C GLY A 177 -0.67 -21.20 4.86
N LEU A 178 0.43 -20.85 4.17
CA LEU A 178 1.78 -21.03 4.71
C LEU A 178 1.99 -20.17 5.97
N LEU A 179 1.62 -18.90 5.93
CA LEU A 179 1.71 -18.01 7.10
C LEU A 179 0.87 -18.52 8.26
N TRP A 180 -0.34 -18.98 7.99
CA TRP A 180 -1.21 -19.59 9.01
C TRP A 180 -0.59 -20.85 9.61
N LEU A 181 -0.04 -21.74 8.78
CA LEU A 181 0.63 -22.95 9.27
C LEU A 181 1.84 -22.62 10.16
N VAL A 182 2.62 -21.60 9.81
CA VAL A 182 3.75 -21.15 10.64
C VAL A 182 3.24 -20.57 11.97
N ALA A 183 2.21 -19.74 11.94
CA ALA A 183 1.61 -19.14 13.13
C ALA A 183 1.03 -20.22 14.07
N GLU A 184 0.23 -21.12 13.51
CA GLU A 184 -0.37 -22.25 14.27
C GLU A 184 0.69 -23.20 14.81
N GLY A 185 1.70 -23.53 14.00
CA GLY A 185 2.84 -24.36 14.46
C GLY A 185 3.60 -23.70 15.61
N TYR A 186 3.86 -22.41 15.52
CA TYR A 186 4.50 -21.66 16.60
C TYR A 186 3.65 -21.63 17.88
N PHE A 187 2.35 -21.39 17.74
CA PHE A 187 1.40 -21.40 18.85
C PHE A 187 1.37 -22.77 19.56
N ARG A 188 1.30 -23.87 18.80
CA ARG A 188 1.30 -25.22 19.37
C ARG A 188 2.59 -25.57 20.08
N LEU A 189 3.74 -25.08 19.57
CA LEU A 189 5.05 -25.37 20.16
C LEU A 189 5.38 -24.51 21.38
N ARG A 190 4.92 -23.25 21.42
CA ARG A 190 5.30 -22.27 22.43
C ARG A 190 4.18 -21.82 23.35
N GLY A 191 2.92 -22.15 23.05
CA GLY A 191 1.74 -21.74 23.82
C GLY A 191 1.52 -20.21 23.87
N ARG A 192 2.14 -19.47 22.93
CA ARG A 192 2.03 -18.01 22.84
C ARG A 192 1.77 -17.61 21.37
N GLU A 193 0.92 -16.61 21.16
CA GLU A 193 0.75 -16.01 19.86
C GLU A 193 2.07 -15.30 19.45
N GLY A 194 2.62 -15.66 18.30
CA GLY A 194 3.93 -15.19 17.86
C GLY A 194 3.89 -14.10 16.79
N MET A 195 2.73 -13.92 16.17
CA MET A 195 2.47 -12.85 15.19
C MET A 195 1.26 -12.06 15.65
N GLY A 196 1.46 -10.80 15.93
CA GLY A 196 0.41 -9.85 16.28
C GLY A 196 -0.39 -9.40 15.06
#